data_172d463e0f5dcda4fc76e3e7da408167
#
_entry.id   172d463e0f5dcda4fc76e3e7da408167
#
_cell.length_a   1.000
_cell.length_b   1.000
_cell.length_c   1.000
_cell.angle_alpha   90.00
_cell.angle_beta   90.00
_cell.angle_gamma   90.00
#
_symmetry.space_group_name_H-M   'P 1'
#
loop_
_entity.id
_entity.type
_entity.pdbx_description
1 polymer ?
#
loop_
_entity_poly.entity_id
_entity_poly.type
_entity_poly.pdbx_seq_one_letter_code
_entity_poly.pdbx_strand_id
1 'polypeptide(L)'
;MIGKSNLIRGLRFGIAGLVLLSAIGFAEKKHNARVFEQVDIKILNQNGNYFVVEEDVLELINYDAAKGDQLSADKMTEMESRLLSNEFIEEAQVYQDLKGNLLVEVSQIMPIARIVRPKDPDAYISSTGKILPVSEKFSARVLLITGVDTDEIINEEHDQDLNNTRIMDLVSFIYHDPFWRAQITQLEIDGNGEIVMYPQVGSQQIEFGRPENIENKFVRLDTFYKQILPKKGWNEYQRVCVKYTDQIICE
;
A
#
# COMPACT_ATOMS: atom_id res chain seq x y z
N MET A 1 -59.16 22.46 34.66
CA MET A 1 -59.65 22.53 33.27
C MET A 1 -58.47 22.68 32.35
N ILE A 2 -57.97 21.59 31.77
CA ILE A 2 -56.91 21.62 30.75
C ILE A 2 -57.57 22.20 29.50
N GLY A 3 -57.12 23.38 29.08
CA GLY A 3 -57.75 24.12 28.01
C GLY A 3 -57.73 23.37 26.69
N LYS A 4 -58.88 23.28 26.01
CA LYS A 4 -59.10 22.69 24.69
C LYS A 4 -58.01 23.10 23.67
N SER A 5 -57.35 24.27 23.83
CA SER A 5 -56.26 24.78 22.96
C SER A 5 -54.99 23.99 23.10
N ASN A 6 -54.64 23.50 24.28
CA ASN A 6 -53.43 22.73 24.52
C ASN A 6 -53.54 21.29 23.98
N LEU A 7 -54.74 20.72 24.03
CA LEU A 7 -55.03 19.40 23.47
C LEU A 7 -54.95 19.42 21.93
N ILE A 8 -55.49 20.47 21.30
CA ILE A 8 -55.44 20.66 19.84
C ILE A 8 -53.99 20.92 19.37
N ARG A 9 -53.17 21.64 20.14
CA ARG A 9 -51.74 21.81 19.85
C ARG A 9 -50.98 20.50 19.96
N GLY A 10 -51.17 19.72 21.01
CA GLY A 10 -50.55 18.41 21.18
C GLY A 10 -50.91 17.45 20.03
N LEU A 11 -52.17 17.43 19.60
CA LEU A 11 -52.62 16.61 18.47
C LEU A 11 -51.96 17.02 17.15
N ARG A 12 -51.83 18.34 16.90
CA ARG A 12 -51.14 18.85 15.69
C ARG A 12 -49.67 18.45 15.66
N PHE A 13 -48.94 18.52 16.77
CA PHE A 13 -47.56 18.07 16.85
C PHE A 13 -47.41 16.55 16.69
N GLY A 14 -48.37 15.78 17.23
CA GLY A 14 -48.42 14.34 17.04
C GLY A 14 -48.61 13.94 15.57
N ILE A 15 -49.56 14.60 14.88
CA ILE A 15 -49.80 14.37 13.44
C ILE A 15 -48.60 14.80 12.62
N ALA A 16 -47.97 15.95 12.91
CA ALA A 16 -46.77 16.42 12.21
C ALA A 16 -45.59 15.44 12.38
N GLY A 17 -45.41 14.91 13.59
CA GLY A 17 -44.42 13.88 13.87
C GLY A 17 -44.65 12.58 13.08
N LEU A 18 -45.90 12.15 13.00
CA LEU A 18 -46.27 10.93 12.26
C LEU A 18 -46.12 11.09 10.75
N VAL A 19 -46.42 12.27 10.20
CA VAL A 19 -46.18 12.61 8.79
C VAL A 19 -44.68 12.65 8.50
N LEU A 20 -43.88 13.20 9.41
CA LEU A 20 -42.41 13.27 9.23
C LEU A 20 -41.78 11.88 9.27
N LEU A 21 -42.18 11.02 10.19
CA LEU A 21 -41.75 9.64 10.27
C LEU A 21 -42.15 8.82 9.02
N SER A 22 -43.38 9.02 8.53
CA SER A 22 -43.83 8.35 7.30
C SER A 22 -43.09 8.86 6.06
N ALA A 23 -42.76 10.15 6.00
CA ALA A 23 -41.97 10.73 4.91
C ALA A 23 -40.52 10.21 4.90
N ILE A 24 -39.92 10.08 6.09
CA ILE A 24 -38.57 9.46 6.23
C ILE A 24 -38.62 8.00 5.79
N GLY A 25 -39.54 7.20 6.27
CA GLY A 25 -39.69 5.80 5.88
C GLY A 25 -40.01 5.60 4.39
N PHE A 26 -40.74 6.53 3.79
CA PHE A 26 -41.01 6.49 2.34
C PHE A 26 -39.78 6.90 1.51
N ALA A 27 -39.02 7.88 1.97
CA ALA A 27 -37.74 8.28 1.33
C ALA A 27 -36.71 7.17 1.38
N GLU A 28 -36.58 6.50 2.53
CA GLU A 28 -35.68 5.36 2.72
C GLU A 28 -36.06 4.17 1.84
N LYS A 29 -37.38 3.82 1.79
CA LYS A 29 -37.89 2.77 0.93
C LYS A 29 -37.70 3.07 -0.56
N LYS A 30 -37.81 4.33 -0.98
CA LYS A 30 -37.60 4.76 -2.37
C LYS A 30 -36.09 4.78 -2.72
N HIS A 31 -35.25 5.06 -1.77
CA HIS A 31 -33.79 5.01 -1.97
C HIS A 31 -33.32 3.56 -2.16
N ASN A 32 -33.78 2.65 -1.30
CA ASN A 32 -33.41 1.23 -1.35
C ASN A 32 -34.03 0.44 -2.52
N ALA A 33 -34.99 1.03 -3.25
CA ALA A 33 -35.66 0.38 -4.39
C ALA A 33 -35.03 0.68 -5.75
N ARG A 34 -33.92 1.43 -5.79
CA ARG A 34 -33.24 1.75 -7.05
C ARG A 34 -32.36 0.59 -7.48
N VAL A 35 -32.55 0.19 -8.72
CA VAL A 35 -31.73 -0.78 -9.41
C VAL A 35 -30.52 -0.05 -9.99
N PHE A 36 -29.31 -0.57 -9.82
CA PHE A 36 -28.15 0.03 -10.43
C PHE A 36 -27.91 -0.53 -11.83
N GLU A 37 -27.52 0.34 -12.75
CA GLU A 37 -27.23 -0.03 -14.14
C GLU A 37 -25.79 0.29 -14.53
N GLN A 38 -25.15 1.20 -13.82
CA GLN A 38 -23.79 1.66 -14.09
C GLN A 38 -22.92 1.57 -12.84
N VAL A 39 -21.67 1.20 -13.06
CA VAL A 39 -20.61 1.21 -12.04
C VAL A 39 -19.56 2.23 -12.46
N ASP A 40 -19.10 3.01 -11.51
CA ASP A 40 -17.94 3.89 -11.63
C ASP A 40 -16.85 3.38 -10.68
N ILE A 41 -15.73 2.96 -11.25
CA ILE A 41 -14.61 2.36 -10.51
C ILE A 41 -13.47 3.35 -10.46
N LYS A 42 -12.96 3.58 -9.27
CA LYS A 42 -11.82 4.44 -9.02
C LYS A 42 -10.75 3.67 -8.26
N ILE A 43 -9.65 3.38 -8.93
CA ILE A 43 -8.50 2.73 -8.32
C ILE A 43 -7.51 3.83 -7.91
N LEU A 44 -7.28 3.92 -6.60
CA LEU A 44 -6.34 4.86 -6.00
C LEU A 44 -4.93 4.26 -6.02
N ASN A 45 -3.91 5.13 -5.86
CA ASN A 45 -2.51 4.72 -5.71
C ASN A 45 -1.91 3.95 -6.90
N GLN A 46 -2.48 4.06 -8.11
CA GLN A 46 -1.91 3.35 -9.26
C GLN A 46 -0.45 3.73 -9.52
N ASN A 47 -0.12 5.02 -9.62
CA ASN A 47 1.25 5.53 -9.76
C ASN A 47 2.18 4.68 -10.67
N GLY A 48 1.62 4.03 -11.70
CA GLY A 48 2.32 3.10 -12.58
C GLY A 48 2.37 1.65 -12.07
N ASN A 49 1.71 1.33 -10.97
CA ASN A 49 1.52 -0.03 -10.46
C ASN A 49 0.11 -0.52 -10.83
N TYR A 50 0.04 -1.70 -11.42
CA TYR A 50 -1.19 -2.28 -11.96
C TYR A 50 -1.41 -3.68 -11.39
N PHE A 51 -1.34 -3.81 -10.05
CA PHE A 51 -1.66 -5.07 -9.38
C PHE A 51 -3.14 -5.40 -9.43
N VAL A 52 -3.96 -4.34 -9.44
CA VAL A 52 -5.42 -4.44 -9.57
C VAL A 52 -5.83 -3.52 -10.72
N VAL A 53 -6.66 -4.04 -11.61
CA VAL A 53 -7.25 -3.30 -12.73
C VAL A 53 -8.78 -3.32 -12.60
N GLU A 54 -9.47 -2.50 -13.41
CA GLU A 54 -10.94 -2.38 -13.34
C GLU A 54 -11.65 -3.71 -13.56
N GLU A 55 -11.10 -4.56 -14.44
CA GLU A 55 -11.64 -5.88 -14.73
C GLU A 55 -11.62 -6.79 -13.50
N ASP A 56 -10.56 -6.72 -12.69
CA ASP A 56 -10.46 -7.48 -11.42
C ASP A 56 -11.53 -7.01 -10.43
N VAL A 57 -11.75 -5.70 -10.35
CA VAL A 57 -12.77 -5.11 -9.46
C VAL A 57 -14.17 -5.57 -9.89
N LEU A 58 -14.46 -5.54 -11.20
CA LEU A 58 -15.74 -6.00 -11.76
C LEU A 58 -15.99 -7.48 -11.45
N GLU A 59 -14.97 -8.32 -11.58
CA GLU A 59 -15.04 -9.74 -11.26
C GLU A 59 -15.29 -9.98 -9.77
N LEU A 60 -14.53 -9.30 -8.91
CA LEU A 60 -14.62 -9.44 -7.44
C LEU A 60 -16.00 -9.01 -6.91
N ILE A 61 -16.57 -7.92 -7.41
CA ILE A 61 -17.92 -7.50 -7.02
C ILE A 61 -19.02 -8.32 -7.67
N ASN A 62 -18.67 -9.23 -8.60
CA ASN A 62 -19.59 -10.02 -9.37
C ASN A 62 -20.62 -9.15 -10.13
N TYR A 63 -20.11 -8.14 -10.85
CA TYR A 63 -20.89 -7.07 -11.47
C TYR A 63 -22.02 -7.60 -12.35
N ASP A 64 -21.74 -8.55 -13.23
CA ASP A 64 -22.72 -9.08 -14.21
C ASP A 64 -23.90 -9.76 -13.52
N ALA A 65 -23.67 -10.44 -12.40
CA ALA A 65 -24.72 -11.08 -11.62
C ALA A 65 -25.51 -10.09 -10.76
N ALA A 66 -24.87 -8.99 -10.33
CA ALA A 66 -25.47 -7.98 -9.47
C ALA A 66 -26.21 -6.88 -10.26
N LYS A 67 -25.90 -6.72 -11.56
CA LYS A 67 -26.51 -5.70 -12.43
C LYS A 67 -28.02 -5.91 -12.54
N GLY A 68 -28.77 -4.85 -12.28
CA GLY A 68 -30.23 -4.92 -12.25
C GLY A 68 -30.81 -5.30 -10.90
N ASP A 69 -29.98 -5.55 -9.88
CA ASP A 69 -30.41 -5.85 -8.53
C ASP A 69 -30.62 -4.57 -7.69
N GLN A 70 -31.41 -4.71 -6.64
CA GLN A 70 -31.48 -3.69 -5.59
C GLN A 70 -30.24 -3.79 -4.71
N LEU A 71 -29.53 -2.67 -4.54
CA LEU A 71 -28.39 -2.58 -3.64
C LEU A 71 -28.87 -2.27 -2.22
N SER A 72 -28.77 -3.26 -1.35
CA SER A 72 -28.88 -3.07 0.09
C SER A 72 -27.51 -2.79 0.70
N ALA A 73 -27.49 -2.20 1.90
CA ALA A 73 -26.24 -2.00 2.65
C ALA A 73 -25.48 -3.32 2.84
N ASP A 74 -26.18 -4.41 3.12
CA ASP A 74 -25.56 -5.73 3.29
C ASP A 74 -24.87 -6.23 2.02
N LYS A 75 -25.47 -6.02 0.84
CA LYS A 75 -24.84 -6.39 -0.44
C LYS A 75 -23.60 -5.55 -0.73
N MET A 76 -23.62 -4.25 -0.43
CA MET A 76 -22.45 -3.39 -0.60
C MET A 76 -21.32 -3.82 0.34
N THR A 77 -21.62 -4.14 1.60
CA THR A 77 -20.64 -4.68 2.55
C THR A 77 -20.08 -6.03 2.11
N GLU A 78 -20.91 -6.89 1.49
CA GLU A 78 -20.44 -8.15 0.91
C GLU A 78 -19.46 -7.91 -0.26
N MET A 79 -19.74 -6.94 -1.14
CA MET A 79 -18.84 -6.55 -2.22
C MET A 79 -17.51 -6.01 -1.68
N GLU A 80 -17.54 -5.14 -0.66
CA GLU A 80 -16.32 -4.66 0.03
C GLU A 80 -15.49 -5.83 0.60
N SER A 81 -16.14 -6.77 1.25
CA SER A 81 -15.46 -7.95 1.80
C SER A 81 -14.79 -8.81 0.74
N ARG A 82 -15.43 -8.96 -0.43
CA ARG A 82 -14.84 -9.67 -1.57
C ARG A 82 -13.64 -8.90 -2.15
N LEU A 83 -13.74 -7.59 -2.28
CA LEU A 83 -12.62 -6.76 -2.72
C LEU A 83 -11.44 -6.89 -1.76
N LEU A 84 -11.66 -6.79 -0.45
CA LEU A 84 -10.64 -6.93 0.59
C LEU A 84 -10.05 -8.34 0.70
N SER A 85 -10.67 -9.36 0.09
CA SER A 85 -10.09 -10.69 -0.01
C SER A 85 -8.93 -10.78 -1.02
N ASN A 86 -8.78 -9.78 -1.89
CA ASN A 86 -7.64 -9.68 -2.78
C ASN A 86 -6.41 -9.16 -2.01
N GLU A 87 -5.30 -9.88 -2.08
CA GLU A 87 -4.09 -9.59 -1.30
C GLU A 87 -3.45 -8.24 -1.65
N PHE A 88 -3.73 -7.69 -2.84
CA PHE A 88 -3.22 -6.39 -3.31
C PHE A 88 -4.16 -5.22 -3.03
N ILE A 89 -5.31 -5.45 -2.41
CA ILE A 89 -6.25 -4.39 -2.01
C ILE A 89 -6.06 -4.09 -0.53
N GLU A 90 -5.81 -2.83 -0.21
CA GLU A 90 -5.64 -2.32 1.15
C GLU A 90 -6.97 -1.83 1.72
N GLU A 91 -7.70 -1.05 0.91
CA GLU A 91 -8.99 -0.48 1.29
C GLU A 91 -9.96 -0.59 0.11
N ALA A 92 -11.21 -0.83 0.43
CA ALA A 92 -12.30 -0.84 -0.53
C ALA A 92 -13.53 -0.16 0.06
N GLN A 93 -14.20 0.68 -0.71
CA GLN A 93 -15.45 1.32 -0.37
C GLN A 93 -16.44 1.13 -1.52
N VAL A 94 -17.64 0.69 -1.18
CA VAL A 94 -18.73 0.49 -2.15
C VAL A 94 -19.94 1.27 -1.68
N TYR A 95 -20.38 2.22 -2.48
CA TYR A 95 -21.53 3.05 -2.13
C TYR A 95 -22.34 3.42 -3.38
N GLN A 96 -23.58 3.87 -3.16
CA GLN A 96 -24.49 4.26 -4.22
C GLN A 96 -24.65 5.78 -4.23
N ASP A 97 -24.57 6.38 -5.42
CA ASP A 97 -24.83 7.80 -5.60
C ASP A 97 -26.34 8.12 -5.52
N LEU A 98 -26.67 9.42 -5.52
CA LEU A 98 -28.07 9.88 -5.48
C LEU A 98 -28.86 9.50 -6.74
N LYS A 99 -28.21 9.15 -7.84
CA LYS A 99 -28.84 8.71 -9.08
C LYS A 99 -29.09 7.21 -9.12
N GLY A 100 -28.42 6.47 -8.23
CA GLY A 100 -28.51 5.02 -8.16
C GLY A 100 -27.35 4.30 -8.80
N ASN A 101 -26.29 4.98 -9.25
CA ASN A 101 -25.09 4.35 -9.75
C ASN A 101 -24.25 3.78 -8.61
N LEU A 102 -23.59 2.65 -8.88
CA LEU A 102 -22.65 2.05 -7.96
C LEU A 102 -21.27 2.73 -8.12
N LEU A 103 -20.73 3.23 -7.03
CA LEU A 103 -19.36 3.73 -6.98
C LEU A 103 -18.50 2.78 -6.15
N VAL A 104 -17.36 2.41 -6.72
CA VAL A 104 -16.40 1.51 -6.10
C VAL A 104 -15.05 2.22 -6.05
N GLU A 105 -14.58 2.54 -4.86
CA GLU A 105 -13.24 3.08 -4.65
C GLU A 105 -12.36 2.01 -4.02
N VAL A 106 -11.21 1.75 -4.64
CA VAL A 106 -10.24 0.73 -4.21
C VAL A 106 -8.87 1.36 -4.06
N SER A 107 -8.21 1.13 -2.94
CA SER A 107 -6.82 1.50 -2.70
C SER A 107 -5.93 0.26 -2.80
N GLN A 108 -4.90 0.30 -3.66
CA GLN A 108 -3.94 -0.80 -3.79
C GLN A 108 -2.87 -0.72 -2.71
N ILE A 109 -2.39 -1.88 -2.27
CA ILE A 109 -1.18 -1.97 -1.45
C ILE A 109 0.03 -1.67 -2.32
N MET A 110 0.90 -0.78 -1.83
CA MET A 110 2.11 -0.37 -2.54
C MET A 110 3.32 -1.11 -1.97
N PRO A 111 3.93 -2.02 -2.73
CA PRO A 111 5.17 -2.65 -2.31
C PRO A 111 6.33 -1.64 -2.35
N ILE A 112 7.26 -1.77 -1.41
CA ILE A 112 8.47 -0.96 -1.31
C ILE A 112 9.74 -1.76 -1.61
N ALA A 113 9.68 -3.08 -1.43
CA ALA A 113 10.77 -3.99 -1.77
C ALA A 113 10.24 -5.33 -2.27
N ARG A 114 11.10 -6.06 -3.00
CA ARG A 114 10.90 -7.45 -3.40
C ARG A 114 12.02 -8.29 -2.84
N ILE A 115 11.67 -9.34 -2.12
CA ILE A 115 12.60 -10.32 -1.58
C ILE A 115 12.71 -11.47 -2.57
N VAL A 116 13.91 -11.70 -3.05
CA VAL A 116 14.26 -12.87 -3.86
C VAL A 116 14.60 -14.02 -2.91
N ARG A 117 13.85 -15.09 -2.99
CA ARG A 117 14.00 -16.25 -2.09
C ARG A 117 14.56 -17.45 -2.82
N PRO A 118 15.66 -18.07 -2.31
CA PRO A 118 16.26 -19.22 -2.98
C PRO A 118 15.40 -20.49 -2.97
N LYS A 119 14.52 -20.65 -1.97
CA LYS A 119 13.77 -21.90 -1.73
C LYS A 119 12.29 -21.78 -2.04
N ASP A 120 11.73 -20.58 -1.93
CA ASP A 120 10.31 -20.27 -2.08
C ASP A 120 10.08 -19.23 -3.18
N PRO A 121 8.84 -19.05 -3.65
CA PRO A 121 8.51 -17.94 -4.55
C PRO A 121 8.88 -16.61 -3.92
N ASP A 122 9.37 -15.67 -4.72
CA ASP A 122 9.64 -14.30 -4.28
C ASP A 122 8.42 -13.69 -3.61
N ALA A 123 8.66 -12.67 -2.79
CA ALA A 123 7.59 -11.94 -2.14
C ALA A 123 7.85 -10.43 -2.18
N TYR A 124 6.78 -9.64 -2.14
CA TYR A 124 6.88 -8.20 -1.92
C TYR A 124 6.67 -7.87 -0.45
N ILE A 125 7.24 -6.74 -0.03
CA ILE A 125 6.96 -6.11 1.26
C ILE A 125 6.37 -4.75 1.01
N SER A 126 5.24 -4.44 1.67
CA SER A 126 4.62 -3.13 1.66
C SER A 126 5.28 -2.16 2.65
N SER A 127 4.93 -0.88 2.55
CA SER A 127 5.37 0.15 3.51
C SER A 127 4.88 -0.10 4.93
N THR A 128 3.84 -0.89 5.11
CA THR A 128 3.30 -1.30 6.41
C THR A 128 3.89 -2.61 6.93
N GLY A 129 4.85 -3.22 6.20
CA GLY A 129 5.44 -4.51 6.53
C GLY A 129 4.62 -5.73 6.10
N LYS A 130 3.47 -5.52 5.45
CA LYS A 130 2.66 -6.65 4.94
C LYS A 130 3.40 -7.38 3.83
N ILE A 131 3.49 -8.70 3.93
CA ILE A 131 4.03 -9.57 2.90
C ILE A 131 2.97 -9.86 1.85
N LEU A 132 3.35 -9.76 0.58
CA LEU A 132 2.48 -9.99 -0.57
C LEU A 132 3.14 -10.98 -1.52
N PRO A 133 2.37 -11.84 -2.16
CA PRO A 133 2.91 -12.73 -3.20
C PRO A 133 3.37 -11.92 -4.42
N VAL A 134 4.11 -12.56 -5.31
CA VAL A 134 4.36 -12.01 -6.63
C VAL A 134 3.10 -12.11 -7.49
N SER A 135 2.81 -11.05 -8.24
CA SER A 135 1.70 -11.04 -9.17
C SER A 135 2.14 -11.60 -10.52
N GLU A 136 1.31 -12.46 -11.12
CA GLU A 136 1.52 -12.92 -12.49
C GLU A 136 1.22 -11.82 -13.53
N LYS A 137 0.41 -10.84 -13.16
CA LYS A 137 -0.06 -9.77 -14.05
C LYS A 137 0.90 -8.59 -14.10
N PHE A 138 1.59 -8.29 -13.00
CA PHE A 138 2.39 -7.08 -12.88
C PHE A 138 3.61 -7.29 -12.00
N SER A 139 4.74 -6.69 -12.38
CA SER A 139 5.97 -6.67 -11.59
C SER A 139 6.35 -5.23 -11.25
N ALA A 140 6.31 -4.89 -9.96
CA ALA A 140 6.69 -3.56 -9.49
C ALA A 140 8.19 -3.33 -9.60
N ARG A 141 8.57 -2.10 -9.97
CA ARG A 141 9.97 -1.65 -9.90
C ARG A 141 10.25 -1.11 -8.51
N VAL A 142 10.72 -1.98 -7.65
CA VAL A 142 11.03 -1.70 -6.26
C VAL A 142 12.43 -2.19 -5.93
N LEU A 143 12.93 -1.81 -4.76
CA LEU A 143 14.20 -2.28 -4.23
C LEU A 143 14.23 -3.82 -4.19
N LEU A 144 15.28 -4.44 -4.73
CA LEU A 144 15.48 -5.89 -4.62
C LEU A 144 16.29 -6.22 -3.36
N ILE A 145 15.86 -7.23 -2.63
CA ILE A 145 16.61 -7.82 -1.52
C ILE A 145 16.97 -9.23 -1.91
N THR A 146 18.27 -9.51 -1.92
CA THR A 146 18.86 -10.79 -2.34
C THR A 146 19.87 -11.25 -1.31
N GLY A 147 20.33 -12.48 -1.40
CA GLY A 147 21.42 -13.00 -0.59
C GLY A 147 21.07 -14.24 0.20
N VAL A 148 21.76 -14.43 1.32
CA VAL A 148 21.61 -15.60 2.19
C VAL A 148 20.51 -15.33 3.22
N ASP A 149 19.73 -16.38 3.54
CA ASP A 149 18.71 -16.38 4.58
C ASP A 149 17.60 -15.31 4.40
N THR A 150 17.37 -14.89 3.14
CA THR A 150 16.29 -13.95 2.81
C THR A 150 14.90 -14.52 3.12
N ASP A 151 14.75 -15.83 3.21
CA ASP A 151 13.52 -16.49 3.65
C ASP A 151 13.16 -16.12 5.11
N GLU A 152 14.17 -15.85 5.96
CA GLU A 152 13.97 -15.50 7.37
C GLU A 152 13.39 -14.10 7.55
N ILE A 153 13.60 -13.20 6.59
CA ILE A 153 13.06 -11.82 6.64
C ILE A 153 11.52 -11.82 6.65
N ILE A 154 10.92 -12.85 6.07
CA ILE A 154 9.47 -12.97 5.90
C ILE A 154 8.83 -13.82 7.02
N ASN A 155 9.63 -14.54 7.80
CA ASN A 155 9.11 -15.47 8.78
C ASN A 155 8.56 -14.73 10.00
N GLU A 156 7.25 -14.80 10.20
CA GLU A 156 6.55 -14.15 11.33
C GLU A 156 7.09 -14.63 12.71
N GLU A 157 7.64 -15.84 12.76
CA GLU A 157 8.29 -16.37 13.99
C GLU A 157 9.57 -15.60 14.36
N HIS A 158 10.18 -14.89 13.40
CA HIS A 158 11.39 -14.09 13.58
C HIS A 158 11.13 -12.58 13.61
N ASP A 159 9.88 -12.15 13.72
CA ASP A 159 9.49 -10.72 13.79
C ASP A 159 10.13 -9.97 14.99
N GLN A 160 10.67 -10.72 15.94
CA GLN A 160 11.45 -10.19 17.07
C GLN A 160 12.96 -10.21 16.85
N ASP A 161 13.45 -10.67 15.68
CA ASP A 161 14.88 -10.60 15.39
C ASP A 161 15.27 -9.16 15.09
N LEU A 162 16.17 -8.63 15.90
CA LEU A 162 16.72 -7.28 15.76
C LEU A 162 17.33 -7.03 14.36
N ASN A 163 17.82 -8.07 13.68
CA ASN A 163 18.38 -7.95 12.34
C ASN A 163 17.28 -7.68 11.29
N ASN A 164 16.17 -8.39 11.36
CA ASN A 164 15.04 -8.21 10.43
C ASN A 164 14.42 -6.82 10.59
N THR A 165 14.20 -6.38 11.83
CA THR A 165 13.73 -5.03 12.12
C THR A 165 14.66 -3.97 11.52
N ARG A 166 15.98 -4.14 11.67
CA ARG A 166 16.98 -3.19 11.14
C ARG A 166 17.05 -3.19 9.61
N ILE A 167 16.83 -4.35 8.97
CA ILE A 167 16.75 -4.43 7.50
C ILE A 167 15.52 -3.66 7.02
N MET A 168 14.38 -3.81 7.69
CA MET A 168 13.16 -3.07 7.37
C MET A 168 13.31 -1.57 7.60
N ASP A 169 14.02 -1.15 8.65
CA ASP A 169 14.36 0.26 8.88
C ASP A 169 15.20 0.82 7.74
N LEU A 170 16.17 0.05 7.25
CA LEU A 170 17.00 0.44 6.10
C LEU A 170 16.17 0.56 4.81
N VAL A 171 15.32 -0.42 4.53
CA VAL A 171 14.41 -0.41 3.37
C VAL A 171 13.48 0.79 3.43
N SER A 172 12.89 1.05 4.60
CA SER A 172 12.02 2.19 4.85
C SER A 172 12.76 3.52 4.65
N PHE A 173 13.98 3.64 5.16
CA PHE A 173 14.82 4.82 4.97
C PHE A 173 15.06 5.11 3.48
N ILE A 174 15.46 4.08 2.71
CA ILE A 174 15.69 4.19 1.27
C ILE A 174 14.40 4.59 0.54
N TYR A 175 13.28 4.00 0.90
CA TYR A 175 11.99 4.26 0.26
C TYR A 175 11.50 5.68 0.46
N HIS A 176 11.65 6.24 1.66
CA HIS A 176 11.14 7.58 1.99
C HIS A 176 12.01 8.71 1.43
N ASP A 177 13.27 8.45 1.11
CA ASP A 177 14.13 9.44 0.45
C ASP A 177 14.05 9.30 -1.08
N PRO A 178 13.54 10.31 -1.82
CA PRO A 178 13.39 10.23 -3.28
C PRO A 178 14.69 10.00 -4.04
N PHE A 179 15.83 10.51 -3.52
CA PHE A 179 17.12 10.31 -4.15
C PHE A 179 17.59 8.86 -3.96
N TRP A 180 17.56 8.35 -2.72
CA TRP A 180 18.03 7.00 -2.42
C TRP A 180 17.11 5.95 -3.03
N ARG A 181 15.80 6.17 -3.04
CA ARG A 181 14.84 5.30 -3.73
C ARG A 181 15.10 5.18 -5.23
N ALA A 182 15.57 6.25 -5.88
CA ALA A 182 15.92 6.23 -7.29
C ALA A 182 17.32 5.68 -7.54
N GLN A 183 18.23 5.81 -6.56
CA GLN A 183 19.65 5.51 -6.73
C GLN A 183 20.01 4.07 -6.32
N ILE A 184 19.38 3.50 -5.29
CA ILE A 184 19.67 2.14 -4.82
C ILE A 184 18.63 1.18 -5.39
N THR A 185 19.10 0.15 -6.10
CA THR A 185 18.24 -0.82 -6.79
C THR A 185 18.23 -2.19 -6.13
N GLN A 186 19.29 -2.53 -5.42
CA GLN A 186 19.44 -3.85 -4.80
C GLN A 186 20.23 -3.77 -3.50
N LEU A 187 19.81 -4.57 -2.54
CA LEU A 187 20.54 -4.93 -1.33
C LEU A 187 20.89 -6.42 -1.43
N GLU A 188 22.15 -6.74 -1.24
CA GLU A 188 22.61 -8.12 -1.13
C GLU A 188 23.08 -8.36 0.29
N ILE A 189 22.52 -9.36 0.95
CA ILE A 189 22.78 -9.71 2.34
C ILE A 189 23.66 -10.95 2.36
N ASP A 190 24.81 -10.87 3.00
CA ASP A 190 25.71 -12.01 3.18
C ASP A 190 25.35 -12.86 4.42
N GLY A 191 26.02 -14.01 4.59
CA GLY A 191 25.80 -14.91 5.74
C GLY A 191 26.20 -14.34 7.11
N ASN A 192 26.77 -13.11 7.17
CA ASN A 192 27.09 -12.41 8.42
C ASN A 192 26.10 -11.27 8.69
N GLY A 193 25.08 -11.08 7.84
CA GLY A 193 24.14 -9.98 7.90
C GLY A 193 24.74 -8.63 7.46
N GLU A 194 25.85 -8.67 6.72
CA GLU A 194 26.41 -7.47 6.10
C GLU A 194 25.76 -7.23 4.74
N ILE A 195 25.56 -5.96 4.41
CA ILE A 195 24.80 -5.51 3.24
C ILE A 195 25.74 -4.83 2.25
N VAL A 196 25.66 -5.28 1.00
CA VAL A 196 26.20 -4.60 -0.17
C VAL A 196 25.04 -4.00 -0.95
N MET A 197 25.16 -2.73 -1.32
CA MET A 197 24.15 -2.03 -2.12
C MET A 197 24.64 -1.84 -3.55
N TYR A 198 23.72 -1.99 -4.49
CA TYR A 198 23.99 -1.77 -5.91
C TYR A 198 23.20 -0.55 -6.39
N PRO A 199 23.89 0.46 -6.93
CA PRO A 199 23.25 1.66 -7.43
C PRO A 199 22.65 1.47 -8.82
N GLN A 200 21.66 2.30 -9.16
CA GLN A 200 21.09 2.42 -10.50
C GLN A 200 22.06 3.05 -11.49
N VAL A 201 22.85 4.01 -11.01
CA VAL A 201 23.81 4.77 -11.83
C VAL A 201 25.20 4.62 -11.24
N GLY A 202 26.16 4.21 -12.08
CA GLY A 202 27.51 3.89 -11.68
C GLY A 202 27.73 2.37 -11.60
N SER A 203 28.98 1.97 -11.46
CA SER A 203 29.39 0.55 -11.38
C SER A 203 29.92 0.16 -9.99
N GLN A 204 29.94 1.10 -9.06
CA GLN A 204 30.49 0.89 -7.74
C GLN A 204 29.59 0.03 -6.86
N GLN A 205 30.17 -0.92 -6.17
CA GLN A 205 29.51 -1.63 -5.07
C GLN A 205 29.67 -0.82 -3.79
N ILE A 206 28.57 -0.65 -3.05
CA ILE A 206 28.56 0.10 -1.81
C ILE A 206 28.55 -0.89 -0.65
N GLU A 207 29.68 -1.06 0.03
CA GLU A 207 29.76 -1.85 1.25
C GLU A 207 29.15 -1.06 2.42
N PHE A 208 27.91 -1.34 2.69
CA PHE A 208 27.15 -0.69 3.76
C PHE A 208 27.45 -1.33 5.12
N GLY A 209 27.72 -2.64 5.13
CA GLY A 209 27.87 -3.44 6.34
C GLY A 209 26.53 -3.66 7.04
N ARG A 210 26.53 -3.94 8.34
CA ARG A 210 25.30 -4.19 9.09
C ARG A 210 24.37 -2.98 9.05
N PRO A 211 23.04 -3.16 9.05
CA PRO A 211 22.06 -2.06 8.99
C PRO A 211 21.95 -1.33 10.34
N GLU A 212 23.06 -0.77 10.79
CA GLU A 212 23.22 0.02 12.01
C GLU A 212 23.71 1.42 11.67
N ASN A 213 23.33 2.42 12.46
CA ASN A 213 23.70 3.83 12.24
C ASN A 213 23.38 4.31 10.81
N ILE A 214 22.21 3.93 10.31
CA ILE A 214 21.77 4.10 8.93
C ILE A 214 21.94 5.55 8.48
N GLU A 215 21.41 6.51 9.22
CA GLU A 215 21.47 7.93 8.88
C GLU A 215 22.91 8.43 8.67
N ASN A 216 23.81 8.10 9.61
CA ASN A 216 25.21 8.52 9.52
C ASN A 216 25.94 7.92 8.31
N LYS A 217 25.61 6.70 7.92
CA LYS A 217 26.15 6.06 6.72
C LYS A 217 25.66 6.75 5.46
N PHE A 218 24.38 7.09 5.41
CA PHE A 218 23.80 7.81 4.28
C PHE A 218 24.32 9.25 4.18
N VAL A 219 24.61 9.94 5.29
CA VAL A 219 25.29 11.25 5.26
C VAL A 219 26.65 11.15 4.58
N ARG A 220 27.43 10.08 4.82
CA ARG A 220 28.69 9.86 4.14
C ARG A 220 28.51 9.51 2.66
N LEU A 221 27.52 8.69 2.32
CA LEU A 221 27.17 8.40 0.93
C LEU A 221 26.73 9.67 0.19
N ASP A 222 25.96 10.53 0.83
CA ASP A 222 25.55 11.82 0.27
C ASP A 222 26.77 12.70 -0.05
N THR A 223 27.74 12.72 0.84
CA THR A 223 29.02 13.40 0.59
C THR A 223 29.76 12.77 -0.61
N PHE A 224 29.78 11.45 -0.74
CA PHE A 224 30.36 10.77 -1.87
C PHE A 224 29.67 11.15 -3.18
N TYR A 225 28.35 11.09 -3.24
CA TYR A 225 27.59 11.39 -4.44
C TYR A 225 27.62 12.87 -4.84
N LYS A 226 27.57 13.79 -3.85
CA LYS A 226 27.51 15.22 -4.13
C LYS A 226 28.84 15.93 -4.23
N GLN A 227 29.89 15.41 -3.60
CA GLN A 227 31.17 16.12 -3.51
C GLN A 227 32.34 15.38 -4.15
N ILE A 228 32.36 14.05 -4.13
CA ILE A 228 33.47 13.23 -4.63
C ILE A 228 33.24 12.86 -6.09
N LEU A 229 32.14 12.19 -6.40
CA LEU A 229 31.85 11.71 -7.78
C LEU A 229 31.83 12.83 -8.82
N PRO A 230 31.23 14.01 -8.59
CA PRO A 230 31.22 15.07 -9.60
C PRO A 230 32.63 15.62 -9.93
N LYS A 231 33.58 15.47 -9.01
CA LYS A 231 34.96 15.93 -9.21
C LYS A 231 35.89 14.87 -9.78
N LYS A 232 35.63 13.61 -9.46
CA LYS A 232 36.50 12.48 -9.83
C LYS A 232 36.01 11.71 -11.05
N GLY A 233 34.68 11.63 -11.23
CA GLY A 233 34.01 10.85 -12.27
C GLY A 233 33.19 9.71 -11.68
N TRP A 234 32.12 9.38 -12.39
CA TRP A 234 31.13 8.40 -11.93
C TRP A 234 31.65 6.95 -11.98
N ASN A 235 32.67 6.68 -12.75
CA ASN A 235 33.26 5.35 -12.95
C ASN A 235 34.66 5.22 -12.37
N GLU A 236 35.11 6.19 -11.55
CA GLU A 236 36.44 6.21 -10.98
C GLU A 236 36.62 5.12 -9.91
N TYR A 237 35.59 4.83 -9.16
CA TYR A 237 35.64 3.89 -8.06
C TYR A 237 34.77 2.67 -8.36
N GLN A 238 35.31 1.49 -8.05
CA GLN A 238 34.55 0.23 -8.15
C GLN A 238 33.90 -0.17 -6.81
N ARG A 239 34.48 0.32 -5.70
CA ARG A 239 34.06 0.00 -4.35
C ARG A 239 34.01 1.26 -3.48
N VAL A 240 32.94 1.39 -2.73
CA VAL A 240 32.73 2.46 -1.76
C VAL A 240 32.33 1.84 -0.43
N CYS A 241 33.15 1.97 0.60
CA CYS A 241 32.88 1.38 1.91
C CYS A 241 32.51 2.48 2.92
N VAL A 242 31.32 2.35 3.51
CA VAL A 242 30.81 3.21 4.60
C VAL A 242 30.58 2.41 5.88
N LYS A 243 31.06 1.19 5.95
CA LYS A 243 30.92 0.25 7.06
C LYS A 243 31.52 0.79 8.36
N TYR A 244 32.66 1.47 8.25
CA TYR A 244 33.41 1.96 9.40
C TYR A 244 32.97 3.35 9.84
N THR A 245 33.11 3.64 11.14
CA THR A 245 32.71 4.94 11.72
C THR A 245 33.60 6.06 11.18
N ASP A 246 33.00 7.20 10.88
CA ASP A 246 33.64 8.47 10.51
C ASP A 246 34.58 8.46 9.30
N GLN A 247 34.50 7.45 8.46
CA GLN A 247 35.30 7.38 7.24
C GLN A 247 34.53 6.79 6.06
N ILE A 248 34.97 7.17 4.87
CA ILE A 248 34.56 6.56 3.61
C ILE A 248 35.81 6.10 2.87
N ILE A 249 35.84 4.86 2.41
CA ILE A 249 36.95 4.30 1.65
C ILE A 249 36.44 4.10 0.23
N CYS A 250 37.16 4.64 -0.74
CA CYS A 250 36.83 4.57 -2.16
C CYS A 250 38.01 3.92 -2.91
N GLU A 251 37.76 2.84 -3.66
CA GLU A 251 38.74 2.06 -4.40
C GLU A 251 38.30 1.80 -5.85
#